data_df33b5b04e3b9d93273e032272b2647a
#
_entry.id   df33b5b04e3b9d93273e032272b2647a
#
_cell.length_a   1.000
_cell.length_b   1.000
_cell.length_c   1.000
_cell.angle_alpha   90.00
_cell.angle_beta   90.00
_cell.angle_gamma   90.00
#
_symmetry.space_group_name_H-M   'P 1'
#
loop_
_entity.id
_entity.type
_entity.pdbx_description
1 polymer ?
#
loop_
_entity_poly.entity_id
_entity_poly.type
_entity_poly.pdbx_seq_one_letter_code
_entity_poly.pdbx_strand_id
1 'polypeptide(L)'
;MFMYEALLNNIRNIPQWTIQERANTVTAITAIVGAAFVVFQIIQIKRNLRNSTHERITNESFQILKFLSDAQGTYEYFYSSKEPPKELDEKLKYATEMVSNYLEHVLLQKKYLPRAVRGNWHSYVKEICKTAPIVREHVERYKTQYSKTLRRVIDKVEKEIKNRPIEG
;
A
#
# COMPACT_ATOMS: atom_id res chain seq x y z
N MET A 1 9.30 -25.97 62.68
CA MET A 1 9.73 -27.36 62.37
C MET A 1 8.84 -27.98 61.30
N PHE A 2 7.52 -27.92 61.36
CA PHE A 2 6.57 -28.48 60.37
C PHE A 2 6.65 -27.89 58.93
N MET A 3 7.01 -26.63 58.77
CA MET A 3 7.07 -25.98 57.48
C MET A 3 8.29 -26.44 56.65
N TYR A 4 9.39 -26.78 57.30
CA TYR A 4 10.60 -27.25 56.65
C TYR A 4 10.46 -28.70 56.13
N GLU A 5 9.74 -29.56 56.85
CA GLU A 5 9.44 -30.92 56.39
C GLU A 5 8.44 -30.94 55.25
N ALA A 6 7.45 -30.03 55.22
CA ALA A 6 6.52 -29.89 54.11
C ALA A 6 7.25 -29.44 52.81
N LEU A 7 8.25 -28.56 52.95
CA LEU A 7 9.04 -28.07 51.83
C LEU A 7 9.96 -29.18 51.29
N LEU A 8 10.58 -29.96 52.16
CA LEU A 8 11.42 -31.11 51.78
C LEU A 8 10.61 -32.23 51.14
N ASN A 9 9.39 -32.49 51.58
CA ASN A 9 8.50 -33.46 50.95
C ASN A 9 8.01 -32.98 49.59
N ASN A 10 7.79 -31.70 49.40
CA ASN A 10 7.47 -31.15 48.09
C ASN A 10 8.66 -31.25 47.11
N ILE A 11 9.88 -31.06 47.58
CA ILE A 11 11.11 -31.22 46.74
C ILE A 11 11.35 -32.69 46.41
N ARG A 12 11.05 -33.63 47.35
CA ARG A 12 11.16 -35.07 47.09
C ARG A 12 10.13 -35.60 46.08
N ASN A 13 8.99 -34.95 45.96
CA ASN A 13 7.92 -35.32 45.02
C ASN A 13 8.07 -34.67 43.65
N ILE A 14 9.17 -33.98 43.35
CA ILE A 14 9.43 -33.53 41.98
C ILE A 14 9.58 -34.79 41.11
N PRO A 15 8.75 -35.02 40.10
CA PRO A 15 8.84 -36.21 39.24
C PRO A 15 10.27 -36.36 38.76
N GLN A 16 10.92 -37.49 39.07
CA GLN A 16 12.23 -37.81 38.50
C GLN A 16 12.02 -38.15 37.03
N TRP A 17 12.01 -37.13 36.20
CA TRP A 17 11.89 -37.30 34.75
C TRP A 17 13.03 -38.14 34.25
N THR A 18 12.73 -39.15 33.48
CA THR A 18 13.71 -39.91 32.75
C THR A 18 14.51 -39.01 31.79
N ILE A 19 15.72 -39.42 31.43
CA ILE A 19 16.53 -38.66 30.47
C ILE A 19 15.74 -38.43 29.17
N GLN A 20 14.93 -39.38 28.76
CA GLN A 20 14.11 -39.32 27.56
C GLN A 20 13.00 -38.26 27.68
N GLU A 21 12.32 -38.16 28.82
CA GLU A 21 11.28 -37.15 29.07
C GLU A 21 11.87 -35.74 29.08
N ARG A 22 13.04 -35.54 29.65
CA ARG A 22 13.78 -34.26 29.63
C ARG A 22 14.15 -33.87 28.19
N ALA A 23 14.71 -34.84 27.40
CA ALA A 23 15.06 -34.60 26.00
C ALA A 23 13.80 -34.20 25.16
N ASN A 24 12.70 -34.91 25.35
CA ASN A 24 11.45 -34.63 24.65
C ASN A 24 10.91 -33.26 25.02
N THR A 25 10.97 -32.90 26.30
CA THR A 25 10.51 -31.56 26.78
C THR A 25 11.37 -30.43 26.19
N VAL A 26 12.69 -30.58 26.19
CA VAL A 26 13.60 -29.59 25.57
C VAL A 26 13.31 -29.47 24.09
N THR A 27 13.13 -30.58 23.38
CA THR A 27 12.79 -30.58 21.96
C THR A 27 11.45 -29.84 21.70
N ALA A 28 10.43 -30.14 22.50
CA ALA A 28 9.12 -29.48 22.37
C ALA A 28 9.22 -27.96 22.62
N ILE A 29 9.93 -27.54 23.67
CA ILE A 29 10.14 -26.13 23.96
C ILE A 29 10.88 -25.43 22.83
N THR A 30 11.95 -26.06 22.33
CA THR A 30 12.75 -25.53 21.21
C THR A 30 11.90 -25.37 19.95
N ALA A 31 11.03 -26.34 19.64
CA ALA A 31 10.12 -26.29 18.51
C ALA A 31 9.11 -25.13 18.65
N ILE A 32 8.54 -24.94 19.84
CA ILE A 32 7.59 -23.83 20.12
C ILE A 32 8.30 -22.48 19.98
N VAL A 33 9.48 -22.32 20.55
CA VAL A 33 10.27 -21.07 20.45
C VAL A 33 10.65 -20.80 18.99
N GLY A 34 11.09 -21.83 18.26
CA GLY A 34 11.41 -21.72 16.83
C GLY A 34 10.20 -21.30 16.00
N ALA A 35 9.04 -21.91 16.25
CA ALA A 35 7.80 -21.52 15.57
C ALA A 35 7.39 -20.06 15.87
N ALA A 36 7.47 -19.65 17.13
CA ALA A 36 7.20 -18.27 17.55
C ALA A 36 8.14 -17.27 16.86
N PHE A 37 9.42 -17.61 16.75
CA PHE A 37 10.41 -16.78 16.06
C PHE A 37 10.10 -16.64 14.56
N VAL A 38 9.72 -17.73 13.89
CA VAL A 38 9.29 -17.68 12.47
C VAL A 38 8.07 -16.77 12.28
N VAL A 39 7.05 -16.89 13.15
CA VAL A 39 5.88 -16.00 13.10
C VAL A 39 6.29 -14.55 13.28
N PHE A 40 7.17 -14.26 14.23
CA PHE A 40 7.70 -12.91 14.44
C PHE A 40 8.41 -12.37 13.19
N GLN A 41 9.27 -13.19 12.55
CA GLN A 41 9.94 -12.79 11.31
C GLN A 41 8.95 -12.49 10.18
N ILE A 42 7.90 -13.30 10.01
CA ILE A 42 6.85 -13.05 9.00
C ILE A 42 6.15 -11.71 9.25
N ILE A 43 5.86 -11.38 10.51
CA ILE A 43 5.26 -10.08 10.87
C ILE A 43 6.19 -8.92 10.51
N GLN A 44 7.48 -9.04 10.82
CA GLN A 44 8.50 -8.04 10.48
C GLN A 44 8.64 -7.85 8.97
N ILE A 45 8.70 -8.94 8.21
CA ILE A 45 8.76 -8.89 6.74
C ILE A 45 7.53 -8.17 6.17
N LYS A 46 6.33 -8.50 6.64
CA LYS A 46 5.10 -7.81 6.21
C LYS A 46 5.12 -6.31 6.53
N ARG A 47 5.65 -5.92 7.69
CA ARG A 47 5.77 -4.52 8.10
C ARG A 47 6.78 -3.78 7.21
N ASN A 48 7.95 -4.37 6.98
CA ASN A 48 8.98 -3.79 6.13
C ASN A 48 8.48 -3.64 4.68
N LEU A 49 7.80 -4.66 4.14
CA LEU A 49 7.22 -4.58 2.79
C LEU A 49 6.22 -3.42 2.66
N ARG A 50 5.37 -3.20 3.68
CA ARG A 50 4.42 -2.07 3.67
C ARG A 50 5.12 -0.72 3.69
N ASN A 51 6.15 -0.57 4.51
CA ASN A 51 6.90 0.68 4.59
C ASN A 51 7.67 0.94 3.29
N SER A 52 8.34 -0.06 2.75
CA SER A 52 9.04 0.01 1.46
C SER A 52 8.09 0.34 0.30
N THR A 53 6.88 -0.24 0.28
CA THR A 53 5.88 0.10 -0.73
C THR A 53 5.45 1.56 -0.63
N HIS A 54 5.23 2.07 0.58
CA HIS A 54 4.86 3.47 0.78
C HIS A 54 5.98 4.42 0.33
N GLU A 55 7.20 4.16 0.74
CA GLU A 55 8.39 4.93 0.36
C GLU A 55 8.57 4.97 -1.17
N ARG A 56 8.44 3.83 -1.85
CA ARG A 56 8.54 3.76 -3.30
C ARG A 56 7.48 4.62 -3.99
N ILE A 57 6.21 4.49 -3.60
CA ILE A 57 5.12 5.30 -4.17
C ILE A 57 5.36 6.79 -3.93
N THR A 58 5.85 7.16 -2.75
CA THR A 58 6.18 8.55 -2.42
C THR A 58 7.33 9.08 -3.30
N ASN A 59 8.39 8.30 -3.48
CA ASN A 59 9.51 8.67 -4.34
C ASN A 59 9.09 8.78 -5.81
N GLU A 60 8.28 7.87 -6.32
CA GLU A 60 7.71 7.96 -7.66
C GLU A 60 6.87 9.24 -7.82
N SER A 61 6.05 9.59 -6.81
CA SER A 61 5.28 10.83 -6.80
C SER A 61 6.16 12.08 -6.92
N PHE A 62 7.26 12.15 -6.16
CA PHE A 62 8.20 13.26 -6.24
C PHE A 62 8.89 13.35 -7.61
N GLN A 63 9.25 12.22 -8.20
CA GLN A 63 9.84 12.21 -9.55
C GLN A 63 8.87 12.73 -10.60
N ILE A 64 7.60 12.34 -10.53
CA ILE A 64 6.54 12.84 -11.42
C ILE A 64 6.33 14.33 -11.23
N LEU A 65 6.19 14.80 -10.00
CA LEU A 65 6.02 16.21 -9.69
C LEU A 65 7.20 17.04 -10.21
N LYS A 66 8.42 16.56 -10.01
CA LYS A 66 9.61 17.19 -10.55
C LYS A 66 9.58 17.27 -12.07
N PHE A 67 9.28 16.15 -12.74
CA PHE A 67 9.16 16.11 -14.20
C PHE A 67 8.10 17.10 -14.72
N LEU A 68 6.91 17.13 -14.09
CA LEU A 68 5.84 18.06 -14.49
C LEU A 68 6.20 19.52 -14.22
N SER A 69 6.96 19.81 -13.17
CA SER A 69 7.45 21.15 -12.86
C SER A 69 8.51 21.62 -13.85
N ASP A 70 9.44 20.74 -14.22
CA ASP A 70 10.50 21.05 -15.20
C ASP A 70 9.94 21.17 -16.63
N ALA A 71 8.78 20.55 -16.88
CA ALA A 71 8.06 20.60 -18.14
C ALA A 71 7.09 21.80 -18.16
N GLN A 72 7.58 23.00 -18.56
CA GLN A 72 6.80 24.23 -18.58
C GLN A 72 5.38 24.03 -19.18
N GLY A 73 4.35 24.43 -18.43
CA GLY A 73 2.94 24.39 -18.85
C GLY A 73 2.25 23.03 -18.76
N THR A 74 2.96 21.93 -18.45
CA THR A 74 2.32 20.61 -18.34
C THR A 74 1.62 20.42 -17.00
N TYR A 75 2.13 20.98 -15.91
CA TYR A 75 1.56 20.86 -14.57
C TYR A 75 0.08 21.22 -14.48
N GLU A 76 -0.33 22.29 -15.18
CA GLU A 76 -1.70 22.80 -15.14
C GLU A 76 -2.74 21.79 -15.64
N TYR A 77 -2.39 20.93 -16.60
CA TYR A 77 -3.30 19.89 -17.12
C TYR A 77 -3.61 18.78 -16.12
N PHE A 78 -2.81 18.64 -15.07
CA PHE A 78 -3.01 17.60 -14.05
C PHE A 78 -3.60 18.13 -12.75
N TYR A 79 -3.41 19.44 -12.45
CA TYR A 79 -3.77 19.99 -11.14
C TYR A 79 -4.73 21.20 -11.19
N SER A 80 -5.04 21.71 -12.38
CA SER A 80 -5.86 22.94 -12.50
C SER A 80 -7.12 22.78 -13.36
N SER A 81 -7.55 21.55 -13.62
CA SER A 81 -8.73 21.24 -14.47
C SER A 81 -8.68 21.88 -15.86
N LYS A 82 -7.48 22.17 -16.37
CA LYS A 82 -7.29 22.73 -17.68
C LYS A 82 -7.65 21.70 -18.74
N GLU A 83 -8.50 22.09 -19.69
CA GLU A 83 -8.87 21.24 -20.81
C GLU A 83 -7.65 20.92 -21.68
N PRO A 84 -7.47 19.65 -22.12
CA PRO A 84 -6.36 19.29 -22.97
C PRO A 84 -6.47 19.94 -24.35
N PRO A 85 -5.35 20.28 -25.00
CA PRO A 85 -5.37 20.75 -26.37
C PRO A 85 -5.84 19.62 -27.30
N LYS A 86 -6.42 20.00 -28.47
CA LYS A 86 -6.90 19.03 -29.48
C LYS A 86 -5.81 18.06 -29.92
N GLU A 87 -4.59 18.58 -30.07
CA GLU A 87 -3.39 17.79 -30.35
C GLU A 87 -2.42 17.91 -29.21
N LEU A 88 -2.09 16.77 -28.62
CA LEU A 88 -1.08 16.68 -27.57
C LEU A 88 0.31 16.65 -28.19
N ASP A 89 1.22 17.50 -27.75
CA ASP A 89 2.63 17.33 -28.05
C ASP A 89 3.19 16.05 -27.41
N GLU A 90 4.35 15.61 -27.86
CA GLU A 90 4.95 14.36 -27.39
C GLU A 90 5.26 14.37 -25.89
N LYS A 91 5.65 15.53 -25.38
CA LYS A 91 5.97 15.72 -23.96
C LYS A 91 4.74 15.57 -23.09
N LEU A 92 3.62 16.16 -23.50
CA LEU A 92 2.35 16.06 -22.78
C LEU A 92 1.74 14.66 -22.88
N LYS A 93 1.90 13.98 -24.03
CA LYS A 93 1.54 12.56 -24.18
C LYS A 93 2.30 11.69 -23.20
N TYR A 94 3.62 11.83 -23.15
CA TYR A 94 4.48 11.09 -22.24
C TYR A 94 4.13 11.39 -20.77
N ALA A 95 3.94 12.66 -20.41
CA ALA A 95 3.51 13.06 -19.09
C ALA A 95 2.17 12.41 -18.69
N THR A 96 1.21 12.36 -19.63
CA THR A 96 -0.12 11.80 -19.39
C THR A 96 -0.05 10.29 -19.16
N GLU A 97 0.74 9.58 -19.96
CA GLU A 97 0.96 8.16 -19.79
C GLU A 97 1.66 7.86 -18.46
N MET A 98 2.71 8.62 -18.13
CA MET A 98 3.45 8.45 -16.86
C MET A 98 2.55 8.67 -15.65
N VAL A 99 1.74 9.73 -15.63
CA VAL A 99 0.79 9.99 -14.54
C VAL A 99 -0.26 8.88 -14.48
N SER A 100 -0.84 8.47 -15.59
CA SER A 100 -1.87 7.42 -15.64
C SER A 100 -1.35 6.09 -15.10
N ASN A 101 -0.16 5.68 -15.51
CA ASN A 101 0.52 4.47 -15.03
C ASN A 101 0.83 4.55 -13.53
N TYR A 102 1.25 5.71 -13.06
CA TYR A 102 1.48 5.92 -11.62
C TYR A 102 0.18 5.79 -10.81
N LEU A 103 -0.92 6.41 -11.24
CA LEU A 103 -2.21 6.31 -10.55
C LEU A 103 -2.69 4.85 -10.49
N GLU A 104 -2.52 4.10 -11.58
CA GLU A 104 -2.80 2.68 -11.61
C GLU A 104 -1.93 1.91 -10.62
N HIS A 105 -0.61 2.17 -10.62
CA HIS A 105 0.33 1.54 -9.72
C HIS A 105 -0.05 1.77 -8.24
N VAL A 106 -0.40 3.00 -7.87
CA VAL A 106 -0.90 3.33 -6.52
C VAL A 106 -2.13 2.48 -6.15
N LEU A 107 -3.10 2.36 -7.04
CA LEU A 107 -4.31 1.57 -6.78
C LEU A 107 -4.03 0.08 -6.65
N LEU A 108 -3.16 -0.49 -7.48
CA LEU A 108 -2.78 -1.91 -7.43
C LEU A 108 -1.98 -2.23 -6.16
N GLN A 109 -1.13 -1.30 -5.73
CA GLN A 109 -0.32 -1.44 -4.52
C GLN A 109 -1.08 -1.11 -3.22
N LYS A 110 -2.30 -0.59 -3.30
CA LYS A 110 -3.09 -0.14 -2.14
C LYS A 110 -3.15 -1.17 -1.00
N LYS A 111 -3.26 -2.46 -1.31
CA LYS A 111 -3.33 -3.55 -0.30
C LYS A 111 -2.05 -3.69 0.52
N TYR A 112 -0.91 -3.29 -0.04
CA TYR A 112 0.41 -3.35 0.60
C TYR A 112 0.78 -2.07 1.36
N LEU A 113 0.00 -1.00 1.23
CA LEU A 113 0.22 0.24 1.96
C LEU A 113 -0.12 0.09 3.46
N PRO A 114 0.56 0.84 4.35
CA PRO A 114 0.15 0.98 5.74
C PRO A 114 -1.30 1.45 5.84
N ARG A 115 -2.05 0.91 6.81
CA ARG A 115 -3.48 1.25 6.98
C ARG A 115 -3.72 2.76 7.14
N ALA A 116 -2.84 3.43 7.87
CA ALA A 116 -2.93 4.87 8.15
C ALA A 116 -2.92 5.75 6.89
N VAL A 117 -2.14 5.38 5.86
CA VAL A 117 -1.97 6.20 4.65
C VAL A 117 -2.78 5.71 3.44
N ARG A 118 -3.36 4.51 3.53
CA ARG A 118 -4.09 3.88 2.44
C ARG A 118 -5.27 4.71 1.93
N GLY A 119 -6.00 5.36 2.85
CA GLY A 119 -7.10 6.26 2.53
C GLY A 119 -6.62 7.49 1.77
N ASN A 120 -5.56 8.11 2.24
CA ASN A 120 -4.99 9.32 1.65
C ASN A 120 -4.56 9.10 0.19
N TRP A 121 -3.87 7.98 -0.08
CA TRP A 121 -3.47 7.64 -1.44
C TRP A 121 -4.65 7.38 -2.36
N HIS A 122 -5.73 6.76 -1.86
CA HIS A 122 -6.93 6.59 -2.65
C HIS A 122 -7.62 7.92 -2.97
N SER A 123 -7.70 8.82 -1.98
CA SER A 123 -8.25 10.16 -2.17
C SER A 123 -7.41 10.99 -3.14
N TYR A 124 -6.09 10.88 -3.05
CA TYR A 124 -5.17 11.52 -4.00
C TYR A 124 -5.42 11.07 -5.45
N VAL A 125 -5.50 9.73 -5.70
CA VAL A 125 -5.82 9.22 -7.04
C VAL A 125 -7.16 9.76 -7.53
N LYS A 126 -8.19 9.74 -6.67
CA LYS A 126 -9.51 10.26 -7.02
C LYS A 126 -9.47 11.75 -7.35
N GLU A 127 -8.71 12.54 -6.60
CA GLU A 127 -8.58 13.99 -6.84
C GLU A 127 -7.88 14.26 -8.18
N ILE A 128 -6.77 13.59 -8.48
CA ILE A 128 -6.11 13.74 -9.79
C ILE A 128 -7.06 13.33 -10.93
N CYS A 129 -7.76 12.20 -10.81
CA CYS A 129 -8.75 11.81 -11.82
C CYS A 129 -9.85 12.87 -11.99
N LYS A 130 -10.18 13.65 -10.94
CA LYS A 130 -11.19 14.70 -10.98
C LYS A 130 -10.67 15.99 -11.63
N THR A 131 -9.44 16.39 -11.29
CA THR A 131 -8.82 17.64 -11.76
C THR A 131 -8.13 17.54 -13.11
N ALA A 132 -7.88 16.31 -13.60
CA ALA A 132 -7.15 16.08 -14.85
C ALA A 132 -8.02 15.44 -15.94
N PRO A 133 -8.75 16.22 -16.76
CA PRO A 133 -9.49 15.71 -17.91
C PRO A 133 -8.60 14.86 -18.85
N ILE A 134 -7.38 15.31 -19.07
CA ILE A 134 -6.39 14.64 -19.92
C ILE A 134 -6.11 13.19 -19.50
N VAL A 135 -6.09 12.90 -18.20
CA VAL A 135 -5.90 11.53 -17.66
C VAL A 135 -7.14 10.68 -17.95
N ARG A 136 -8.34 11.23 -17.77
CA ARG A 136 -9.59 10.49 -18.03
C ARG A 136 -9.71 10.11 -19.49
N GLU A 137 -9.44 11.07 -20.41
CA GLU A 137 -9.46 10.84 -21.86
C GLU A 137 -8.41 9.82 -22.27
N HIS A 138 -7.21 9.89 -21.72
CA HIS A 138 -6.14 8.95 -22.01
C HIS A 138 -6.53 7.53 -21.60
N VAL A 139 -7.01 7.35 -20.37
CA VAL A 139 -7.41 6.03 -19.85
C VAL A 139 -8.61 5.47 -20.62
N GLU A 140 -9.57 6.30 -21.05
CA GLU A 140 -10.68 5.85 -21.89
C GLU A 140 -10.21 5.44 -23.28
N ARG A 141 -9.30 6.21 -23.89
CA ARG A 141 -8.71 5.90 -25.22
C ARG A 141 -7.94 4.58 -25.20
N TYR A 142 -7.20 4.32 -24.12
CA TYR A 142 -6.35 3.12 -23.96
C TYR A 142 -6.89 2.15 -22.90
N LYS A 143 -8.21 2.04 -22.77
CA LYS A 143 -8.89 1.30 -21.69
C LYS A 143 -8.52 -0.18 -21.57
N THR A 144 -8.06 -0.80 -22.62
CA THR A 144 -7.60 -2.20 -22.61
C THR A 144 -6.26 -2.36 -21.91
N GLN A 145 -5.47 -1.31 -21.80
CA GLN A 145 -4.16 -1.30 -21.14
C GLN A 145 -4.26 -1.07 -19.64
N TYR A 146 -5.38 -0.50 -19.18
CA TYR A 146 -5.57 -0.14 -17.78
C TYR A 146 -6.48 -1.11 -17.02
N SER A 147 -6.18 -1.30 -15.72
CA SER A 147 -6.93 -2.20 -14.84
C SER A 147 -8.38 -1.75 -14.66
N LYS A 148 -9.25 -2.73 -14.38
CA LYS A 148 -10.65 -2.45 -13.98
C LYS A 148 -10.74 -1.54 -12.76
N THR A 149 -9.71 -1.51 -11.91
CA THR A 149 -9.70 -0.70 -10.69
C THR A 149 -9.57 0.79 -11.01
N LEU A 150 -8.61 1.18 -11.85
CA LEU A 150 -8.45 2.58 -12.28
C LEU A 150 -9.68 3.05 -13.06
N ARG A 151 -10.16 2.27 -14.02
CA ARG A 151 -11.37 2.60 -14.81
C ARG A 151 -12.58 2.85 -13.93
N ARG A 152 -12.84 2.02 -12.92
CA ARG A 152 -13.93 2.24 -11.95
C ARG A 152 -13.80 3.53 -11.14
N VAL A 153 -12.58 3.95 -10.83
CA VAL A 153 -12.37 5.25 -10.15
C VAL A 153 -12.75 6.39 -11.10
N ILE A 154 -12.32 6.32 -12.36
CA ILE A 154 -12.64 7.32 -13.39
C ILE A 154 -14.16 7.37 -13.64
N ASP A 155 -14.82 6.23 -13.85
CA ASP A 155 -16.28 6.15 -14.04
C ASP A 155 -17.06 6.82 -12.89
N LYS A 156 -16.60 6.63 -11.65
CA LYS A 156 -17.22 7.27 -10.48
C LYS A 156 -17.00 8.78 -10.48
N VAL A 157 -15.80 9.22 -10.79
CA VAL A 157 -15.46 10.64 -10.88
C VAL A 157 -16.26 11.33 -11.96
N GLU A 158 -16.42 10.74 -13.13
CA GLU A 158 -17.24 11.30 -14.22
C GLU A 158 -18.72 11.45 -13.84
N LYS A 159 -19.27 10.43 -13.15
CA LYS A 159 -20.63 10.52 -12.61
C LYS A 159 -20.77 11.65 -11.59
N GLU A 160 -19.79 11.84 -10.72
CA GLU A 160 -19.78 12.91 -9.73
C GLU A 160 -19.67 14.30 -10.40
N ILE A 161 -18.89 14.44 -11.46
CA ILE A 161 -18.77 15.68 -12.23
C ILE A 161 -20.10 16.00 -12.94
N LYS A 162 -20.72 15.02 -13.60
CA LYS A 162 -22.00 15.19 -14.31
C LYS A 162 -23.17 15.52 -13.39
N ASN A 163 -23.14 15.02 -12.14
CA ASN A 163 -24.22 15.22 -11.17
C ASN A 163 -24.02 16.46 -10.28
N ARG A 164 -22.98 17.29 -10.50
CA ARG A 164 -22.87 18.57 -9.79
C ARG A 164 -23.95 19.52 -10.29
N PRO A 165 -24.79 20.10 -9.38
CA PRO A 165 -25.65 21.19 -9.77
C PRO A 165 -24.76 22.31 -10.32
N ILE A 166 -25.17 22.87 -11.45
CA ILE A 166 -24.58 24.11 -12.00
C ILE A 166 -24.93 25.20 -10.99
N GLU A 167 -23.98 25.52 -10.11
CA GLU A 167 -24.09 26.69 -9.26
C GLU A 167 -24.01 27.90 -10.20
N GLY A 168 -25.20 28.48 -10.49
CA GLY A 168 -25.37 29.67 -11.29
C GLY A 168 -25.13 30.96 -10.46
#